data_794312393255ec64f18594b5f10749d5
#
_entry.id   794312393255ec64f18594b5f10749d5
#
_cell.length_a   1.000
_cell.length_b   1.000
_cell.length_c   1.000
_cell.angle_alpha   90.00
_cell.angle_beta   90.00
_cell.angle_gamma   90.00
#
_symmetry.space_group_name_H-M   'P 1'
#
loop_
_entity.id
_entity.type
_entity.pdbx_description
1 polymer ?
#
loop_
_entity_poly.entity_id
_entity_poly.type
_entity_poly.pdbx_seq_one_letter_code
_entity_poly.pdbx_strand_id
1 'polypeptide(L)'
;LLYLFIVPPWQHYDEPGHFEHAWLIANRPTLPQPGDFDPAMRRTVAASMIEHDFYRGGAPPDLSQPDPLPIGLSQIDDYVAYYWLAALPLRFLQDADITHQLYATRMVSLLLFLLSIAGCWGAIRELTQPNNSLRWLLPMCLALLPAFADIMTAANNDSAAIAFSTWLIWGIVRLIQRGFSWVWLMGCAIGSVACLWSKTTTFPVVAGLALALPLSLLRGRGRWLVWAVAAATTLFIGATIIQWDDARGWFRASNQEAGVRRAVSQTPVGQYAFALESSAGSGMQIQQVIAPELTEALRGQTVTLGMWGWTDSQEPQSGYLPVLLIATTQGVPDTSSPYQKILLTTQPTYYSITTTLPENTARLWLALTAPVKPAKATTTSTLFLDEISLTKRVANGIDLPGNFVINSSAEFGVVRFRSSWQTPFAQLLRADPNHFVGALLDPHTRSIYISKFMNLSLQTFWARFAWGHVALRNPGLNLLLNFILVSGFLSSSCAVSSQLVANRGNLSIHTVHTLIVLGLISFGVCIAAIARANYILFLGSWFPSARYIYPAVMPVLLAVVGGWVMLFRQITPHHSQPFGEWVILALFASLNIYSLISIVQFYA
;
A
#
# COMPACT_ATOMS: atom_id res chain seq x y z
N LEU A 1 -6.90 -6.82 -23.87
CA LEU A 1 -8.29 -6.77 -24.35
C LEU A 1 -9.16 -7.87 -23.73
N LEU A 2 -8.69 -9.16 -23.67
CA LEU A 2 -9.49 -10.27 -23.13
C LEU A 2 -9.95 -10.02 -21.69
N TYR A 3 -9.05 -9.57 -20.79
CA TYR A 3 -9.40 -9.30 -19.40
C TYR A 3 -10.51 -8.25 -19.24
N LEU A 4 -10.56 -7.28 -20.14
CA LEU A 4 -11.57 -6.22 -20.12
C LEU A 4 -13.00 -6.77 -20.24
N PHE A 5 -13.19 -7.88 -20.99
CA PHE A 5 -14.52 -8.48 -21.25
C PHE A 5 -14.77 -9.76 -20.48
N ILE A 6 -13.74 -10.57 -20.20
CA ILE A 6 -13.88 -11.85 -19.49
C ILE A 6 -14.19 -11.64 -18.01
N VAL A 7 -13.63 -10.58 -17.40
CA VAL A 7 -14.00 -10.22 -16.04
C VAL A 7 -15.35 -9.48 -16.08
N PRO A 8 -16.41 -10.03 -15.47
CA PRO A 8 -17.73 -9.43 -15.51
C PRO A 8 -17.74 -7.99 -14.97
N PRO A 9 -18.77 -7.20 -15.27
CA PRO A 9 -18.93 -5.86 -14.70
C PRO A 9 -18.80 -5.86 -13.18
N TRP A 10 -18.10 -4.85 -12.64
CA TRP A 10 -17.91 -4.58 -11.22
C TRP A 10 -16.96 -5.56 -10.49
N GLN A 11 -16.45 -6.59 -11.14
CA GLN A 11 -15.66 -7.65 -10.52
C GLN A 11 -14.15 -7.37 -10.43
N HIS A 12 -13.65 -6.29 -11.02
CA HIS A 12 -12.30 -5.83 -10.76
C HIS A 12 -12.20 -5.14 -9.38
N TYR A 13 -10.98 -5.03 -8.86
CA TYR A 13 -10.73 -4.43 -7.54
C TYR A 13 -11.25 -2.99 -7.44
N ASP A 14 -12.08 -2.73 -6.44
CA ASP A 14 -12.61 -1.40 -6.06
C ASP A 14 -13.36 -0.68 -7.20
N GLU A 15 -13.74 -1.39 -8.27
CA GLU A 15 -14.26 -0.83 -9.51
C GLU A 15 -15.51 0.04 -9.35
N PRO A 16 -16.52 -0.33 -8.51
CA PRO A 16 -17.69 0.53 -8.34
C PRO A 16 -17.36 1.90 -7.76
N GLY A 17 -16.47 1.96 -6.76
CA GLY A 17 -16.06 3.23 -6.15
C GLY A 17 -15.21 4.10 -7.08
N HIS A 18 -14.34 3.49 -7.89
CA HIS A 18 -13.59 4.20 -8.93
C HIS A 18 -14.48 4.73 -10.04
N PHE A 19 -15.47 3.95 -10.46
CA PHE A 19 -16.47 4.36 -11.44
C PHE A 19 -17.31 5.53 -10.90
N GLU A 20 -17.80 5.44 -9.65
CA GLU A 20 -18.56 6.52 -9.01
C GLU A 20 -17.79 7.85 -9.06
N HIS A 21 -16.52 7.86 -8.69
CA HIS A 21 -15.71 9.08 -8.71
C HIS A 21 -15.63 9.69 -10.12
N ALA A 22 -15.33 8.86 -11.14
CA ALA A 22 -15.28 9.31 -12.53
C ALA A 22 -16.65 9.83 -13.02
N TRP A 23 -17.72 9.12 -12.66
CA TRP A 23 -19.09 9.49 -13.04
C TRP A 23 -19.51 10.83 -12.41
N LEU A 24 -19.20 11.07 -11.14
CA LEU A 24 -19.48 12.34 -10.47
C LEU A 24 -18.74 13.50 -11.12
N ILE A 25 -17.47 13.32 -11.53
CA ILE A 25 -16.70 14.33 -12.29
C ILE A 25 -17.32 14.60 -13.66
N ALA A 26 -17.87 13.56 -14.31
CA ALA A 26 -18.50 13.72 -15.62
C ALA A 26 -19.82 14.49 -15.57
N ASN A 27 -20.61 14.28 -14.51
CA ASN A 27 -22.01 14.70 -14.42
C ASN A 27 -22.25 15.90 -13.47
N ARG A 28 -21.21 16.38 -12.77
CA ARG A 28 -21.33 17.55 -11.87
C ARG A 28 -20.48 18.72 -12.37
N PRO A 29 -20.91 19.95 -12.13
CA PRO A 29 -20.13 21.14 -12.48
C PRO A 29 -18.95 21.40 -11.55
N THR A 30 -18.99 20.86 -10.33
CA THR A 30 -17.95 21.00 -9.29
C THR A 30 -17.28 19.65 -9.03
N LEU A 31 -16.01 19.68 -8.61
CA LEU A 31 -15.32 18.47 -8.19
C LEU A 31 -16.01 17.86 -6.96
N PRO A 32 -16.22 16.55 -6.95
CA PRO A 32 -16.83 15.87 -5.81
C PRO A 32 -15.97 16.01 -4.55
N GLN A 33 -16.64 16.13 -3.42
CA GLN A 33 -16.03 16.24 -2.09
C GLN A 33 -16.29 14.95 -1.29
N PRO A 34 -15.45 14.64 -0.28
CA PRO A 34 -15.68 13.51 0.61
C PRO A 34 -17.11 13.48 1.15
N GLY A 35 -17.79 12.34 0.96
CA GLY A 35 -19.20 12.17 1.34
C GLY A 35 -20.21 12.45 0.23
N ASP A 36 -19.78 12.99 -0.90
CA ASP A 36 -20.65 13.17 -2.07
C ASP A 36 -21.02 11.83 -2.70
N PHE A 37 -22.26 11.73 -3.14
CA PHE A 37 -22.77 10.60 -3.93
C PHE A 37 -24.00 11.03 -4.73
N ASP A 38 -24.38 10.22 -5.71
CA ASP A 38 -25.65 10.37 -6.43
C ASP A 38 -26.55 9.16 -6.12
N PRO A 39 -27.74 9.36 -5.51
CA PRO A 39 -28.61 8.26 -5.13
C PRO A 39 -29.12 7.42 -6.31
N ALA A 40 -29.47 8.07 -7.41
CA ALA A 40 -30.01 7.39 -8.59
C ALA A 40 -28.94 6.53 -9.27
N MET A 41 -27.74 7.09 -9.45
CA MET A 41 -26.59 6.37 -10.00
C MET A 41 -26.23 5.18 -9.13
N ARG A 42 -26.13 5.33 -7.79
CA ARG A 42 -25.81 4.20 -6.90
C ARG A 42 -26.84 3.09 -6.98
N ARG A 43 -28.13 3.41 -7.08
CA ARG A 43 -29.18 2.39 -7.29
C ARG A 43 -29.01 1.66 -8.61
N THR A 44 -28.70 2.38 -9.69
CA THR A 44 -28.45 1.78 -11.00
C THR A 44 -27.22 0.88 -10.97
N VAL A 45 -26.12 1.32 -10.34
CA VAL A 45 -24.90 0.50 -10.16
C VAL A 45 -25.21 -0.74 -9.32
N ALA A 46 -25.90 -0.60 -8.18
CA ALA A 46 -26.25 -1.72 -7.32
C ALA A 46 -27.17 -2.73 -8.05
N ALA A 47 -28.13 -2.28 -8.84
CA ALA A 47 -28.96 -3.13 -9.67
C ALA A 47 -28.13 -3.90 -10.71
N SER A 48 -27.21 -3.22 -11.40
CA SER A 48 -26.29 -3.86 -12.35
C SER A 48 -25.32 -4.82 -11.67
N MET A 49 -24.86 -4.52 -10.44
CA MET A 49 -24.05 -5.46 -9.64
C MET A 49 -24.82 -6.74 -9.30
N ILE A 50 -26.12 -6.63 -9.01
CA ILE A 50 -27.00 -7.79 -8.75
C ILE A 50 -27.17 -8.60 -10.05
N GLU A 51 -27.47 -7.94 -11.16
CA GLU A 51 -27.64 -8.57 -12.48
C GLU A 51 -26.40 -9.36 -12.92
N HIS A 52 -25.22 -8.87 -12.62
CA HIS A 52 -23.93 -9.49 -12.95
C HIS A 52 -23.33 -10.35 -11.82
N ASP A 53 -24.18 -10.82 -10.90
CA ASP A 53 -23.81 -11.78 -9.85
C ASP A 53 -22.57 -11.35 -9.01
N PHE A 54 -22.46 -10.04 -8.72
CA PHE A 54 -21.35 -9.50 -7.91
C PHE A 54 -21.35 -10.07 -6.49
N TYR A 55 -22.54 -10.28 -5.90
CA TYR A 55 -22.71 -10.70 -4.51
C TYR A 55 -22.69 -12.22 -4.33
N ARG A 56 -21.96 -12.96 -5.14
CA ARG A 56 -21.85 -14.42 -5.09
C ARG A 56 -21.72 -14.95 -3.67
N GLY A 57 -22.71 -15.70 -3.22
CA GLY A 57 -22.74 -16.29 -1.87
C GLY A 57 -22.99 -15.32 -0.73
N GLY A 58 -23.21 -14.03 -1.00
CA GLY A 58 -23.64 -13.00 -0.05
C GLY A 58 -25.05 -12.50 -0.33
N ALA A 59 -25.68 -11.85 0.63
CA ALA A 59 -26.95 -11.17 0.41
C ALA A 59 -26.72 -9.86 -0.37
N PRO A 60 -27.42 -9.65 -1.51
CA PRO A 60 -27.37 -8.38 -2.20
C PRO A 60 -28.02 -7.27 -1.34
N PRO A 61 -27.65 -6.00 -1.53
CA PRO A 61 -28.29 -4.90 -0.83
C PRO A 61 -29.76 -4.80 -1.25
N ASP A 62 -30.61 -4.47 -0.30
CA ASP A 62 -32.00 -4.14 -0.57
C ASP A 62 -32.06 -2.75 -1.21
N LEU A 63 -32.46 -2.68 -2.48
CA LEU A 63 -32.54 -1.44 -3.25
C LEU A 63 -33.60 -0.44 -2.71
N SER A 64 -34.48 -0.88 -1.81
CA SER A 64 -35.46 -0.01 -1.15
C SER A 64 -34.91 0.71 0.09
N GLN A 65 -33.70 0.34 0.55
CA GLN A 65 -33.08 0.96 1.71
C GLN A 65 -32.84 2.46 1.49
N PRO A 66 -32.85 3.28 2.59
CA PRO A 66 -32.51 4.70 2.50
C PRO A 66 -31.05 4.91 2.10
N ASP A 67 -30.80 6.04 1.43
CA ASP A 67 -29.44 6.42 1.00
C ASP A 67 -28.52 6.75 2.20
N PRO A 68 -27.19 6.55 2.03
CA PRO A 68 -26.51 6.09 0.82
C PRO A 68 -26.48 4.56 0.68
N LEU A 69 -26.88 4.04 -0.48
CA LEU A 69 -26.73 2.62 -0.81
C LEU A 69 -25.24 2.24 -0.90
N PRO A 70 -24.78 1.19 -0.23
CA PRO A 70 -23.39 0.76 -0.30
C PRO A 70 -23.10 0.05 -1.63
N ILE A 71 -22.23 0.60 -2.45
CA ILE A 71 -21.72 -0.02 -3.69
C ILE A 71 -20.23 -0.40 -3.60
N GLY A 72 -19.60 -0.21 -2.46
CA GLY A 72 -18.17 -0.45 -2.22
C GLY A 72 -17.52 0.71 -1.46
N LEU A 73 -16.19 0.68 -1.38
CA LEU A 73 -15.42 1.77 -0.76
C LEU A 73 -15.42 2.99 -1.67
N SER A 74 -15.83 4.14 -1.14
CA SER A 74 -15.72 5.41 -1.87
C SER A 74 -14.26 5.75 -2.15
N GLN A 75 -13.98 6.19 -3.37
CA GLN A 75 -12.65 6.62 -3.83
C GLN A 75 -12.59 8.14 -4.05
N ILE A 76 -13.55 8.89 -3.53
CA ILE A 76 -13.66 10.35 -3.76
C ILE A 76 -12.50 11.12 -3.12
N ASP A 77 -11.86 10.56 -2.09
CA ASP A 77 -10.65 11.12 -1.47
C ASP A 77 -9.37 10.88 -2.27
N ASP A 78 -9.43 10.07 -3.31
CA ASP A 78 -8.28 9.74 -4.14
C ASP A 78 -7.92 10.86 -5.12
N TYR A 79 -6.67 10.84 -5.60
CA TYR A 79 -6.16 11.80 -6.55
C TYR A 79 -6.86 11.71 -7.91
N VAL A 80 -7.09 12.85 -8.53
CA VAL A 80 -8.07 13.04 -9.62
C VAL A 80 -7.58 12.69 -11.03
N ALA A 81 -6.28 12.48 -11.28
CA ALA A 81 -5.75 12.38 -12.64
C ALA A 81 -6.41 11.28 -13.48
N TYR A 82 -6.57 10.08 -12.90
CA TYR A 82 -7.27 8.99 -13.58
C TYR A 82 -8.74 9.32 -13.86
N TYR A 83 -9.43 9.87 -12.88
CA TYR A 83 -10.88 10.10 -12.95
C TYR A 83 -11.24 11.20 -13.94
N TRP A 84 -10.37 12.19 -14.15
CA TRP A 84 -10.55 13.16 -15.23
C TRP A 84 -10.50 12.51 -16.60
N LEU A 85 -9.53 11.59 -16.82
CA LEU A 85 -9.44 10.85 -18.08
C LEU A 85 -10.65 9.92 -18.26
N ALA A 86 -11.04 9.21 -17.21
CA ALA A 86 -12.16 8.30 -17.21
C ALA A 86 -13.52 9.02 -17.38
N ALA A 87 -13.64 10.26 -16.88
CA ALA A 87 -14.83 11.10 -17.06
C ALA A 87 -15.04 11.56 -18.51
N LEU A 88 -13.99 11.62 -19.34
CA LEU A 88 -14.12 12.11 -20.71
C LEU A 88 -15.15 11.32 -21.53
N PRO A 89 -15.05 9.99 -21.70
CA PRO A 89 -16.06 9.23 -22.44
C PRO A 89 -17.44 9.26 -21.76
N LEU A 90 -17.50 9.33 -20.42
CA LEU A 90 -18.76 9.36 -19.68
C LEU A 90 -19.61 10.59 -19.99
N ARG A 91 -18.99 11.74 -20.28
CA ARG A 91 -19.70 12.96 -20.71
C ARG A 91 -20.48 12.79 -22.01
N PHE A 92 -20.05 11.89 -22.88
CA PHE A 92 -20.72 11.59 -24.15
C PHE A 92 -21.70 10.42 -24.05
N LEU A 93 -21.68 9.68 -22.93
CA LEU A 93 -22.46 8.46 -22.73
C LEU A 93 -23.45 8.59 -21.58
N GLN A 94 -23.87 9.82 -21.25
CA GLN A 94 -24.77 10.07 -20.08
C GLN A 94 -26.09 9.30 -20.16
N ASP A 95 -26.64 9.14 -21.37
CA ASP A 95 -27.90 8.44 -21.63
C ASP A 95 -27.70 6.94 -21.91
N ALA A 96 -26.47 6.45 -21.93
CA ALA A 96 -26.18 5.05 -22.18
C ALA A 96 -26.40 4.21 -20.90
N ASP A 97 -26.62 2.91 -21.10
CA ASP A 97 -26.66 1.95 -20.01
C ASP A 97 -25.39 2.02 -19.14
N ILE A 98 -25.55 1.82 -17.83
CA ILE A 98 -24.45 1.96 -16.86
C ILE A 98 -23.30 0.99 -17.12
N THR A 99 -23.61 -0.19 -17.68
CA THR A 99 -22.61 -1.19 -18.05
C THR A 99 -21.78 -0.73 -19.26
N HIS A 100 -22.42 -0.08 -20.26
CA HIS A 100 -21.69 0.53 -21.37
C HIS A 100 -20.77 1.67 -20.89
N GLN A 101 -21.25 2.47 -19.93
CA GLN A 101 -20.44 3.51 -19.31
C GLN A 101 -19.22 2.92 -18.59
N LEU A 102 -19.39 1.80 -17.85
CA LEU A 102 -18.29 1.08 -17.22
C LEU A 102 -17.26 0.59 -18.25
N TYR A 103 -17.71 -0.06 -19.34
CA TYR A 103 -16.79 -0.52 -20.39
C TYR A 103 -16.04 0.63 -21.07
N ALA A 104 -16.66 1.78 -21.24
CA ALA A 104 -15.99 2.98 -21.76
C ALA A 104 -14.88 3.46 -20.79
N THR A 105 -15.12 3.38 -19.47
CA THR A 105 -14.11 3.67 -18.45
C THR A 105 -12.96 2.65 -18.48
N ARG A 106 -13.26 1.35 -18.64
CA ARG A 106 -12.27 0.29 -18.82
C ARG A 106 -11.41 0.49 -20.08
N MET A 107 -12.00 1.03 -21.17
CA MET A 107 -11.26 1.37 -22.40
C MET A 107 -10.22 2.46 -22.18
N VAL A 108 -10.48 3.44 -21.30
CA VAL A 108 -9.45 4.43 -20.91
C VAL A 108 -8.28 3.74 -20.23
N SER A 109 -8.53 2.80 -19.33
CA SER A 109 -7.49 2.00 -18.70
C SER A 109 -6.70 1.16 -19.70
N LEU A 110 -7.37 0.58 -20.71
CA LEU A 110 -6.69 -0.13 -21.80
C LEU A 110 -5.77 0.78 -22.63
N LEU A 111 -6.15 2.04 -22.87
CA LEU A 111 -5.26 3.01 -23.53
C LEU A 111 -4.03 3.31 -22.66
N LEU A 112 -4.20 3.45 -21.35
CA LEU A 112 -3.11 3.61 -20.39
C LEU A 112 -2.22 2.36 -20.32
N PHE A 113 -2.79 1.16 -20.48
CA PHE A 113 -2.03 -0.09 -20.61
C PHE A 113 -1.10 -0.04 -21.84
N LEU A 114 -1.64 0.31 -23.00
CA LEU A 114 -0.83 0.44 -24.23
C LEU A 114 0.27 1.50 -24.08
N LEU A 115 -0.04 2.60 -23.39
CA LEU A 115 0.92 3.64 -23.06
C LEU A 115 2.05 3.08 -22.16
N SER A 116 1.74 2.23 -21.17
CA SER A 116 2.72 1.58 -20.31
C SER A 116 3.66 0.66 -21.10
N ILE A 117 3.12 -0.12 -22.05
CA ILE A 117 3.93 -0.99 -22.92
C ILE A 117 4.86 -0.15 -23.82
N ALA A 118 4.35 0.95 -24.38
CA ALA A 118 5.16 1.87 -25.17
C ALA A 118 6.28 2.53 -24.36
N GLY A 119 5.99 2.95 -23.12
CA GLY A 119 6.98 3.50 -22.19
C GLY A 119 8.05 2.48 -21.82
N CYS A 120 7.66 1.23 -21.55
CA CYS A 120 8.59 0.12 -21.29
C CYS A 120 9.52 -0.13 -22.48
N TRP A 121 8.95 -0.20 -23.70
CA TRP A 121 9.72 -0.36 -24.93
C TRP A 121 10.68 0.81 -25.17
N GLY A 122 10.23 2.05 -24.93
CA GLY A 122 11.07 3.24 -25.01
C GLY A 122 12.25 3.19 -24.04
N ALA A 123 12.01 2.85 -22.79
CA ALA A 123 13.05 2.76 -21.75
C ALA A 123 14.09 1.68 -22.07
N ILE A 124 13.66 0.47 -22.47
CA ILE A 124 14.60 -0.62 -22.78
C ILE A 124 15.42 -0.35 -24.04
N ARG A 125 14.89 0.39 -25.01
CA ARG A 125 15.65 0.83 -26.19
C ARG A 125 16.79 1.77 -25.85
N GLU A 126 16.64 2.59 -24.84
CA GLU A 126 17.72 3.47 -24.36
C GLU A 126 18.81 2.70 -23.63
N LEU A 127 18.46 1.58 -22.96
CA LEU A 127 19.37 0.77 -22.16
C LEU A 127 20.15 -0.27 -22.98
N THR A 128 19.64 -0.67 -24.14
CA THR A 128 20.14 -1.84 -24.84
C THR A 128 20.53 -1.54 -26.28
N GLN A 129 21.44 -2.33 -26.84
CA GLN A 129 21.82 -2.26 -28.26
C GLN A 129 20.68 -2.76 -29.17
N PRO A 130 20.62 -2.34 -30.46
CA PRO A 130 19.54 -2.68 -31.40
C PRO A 130 19.18 -4.17 -31.49
N ASN A 131 20.16 -5.04 -31.43
CA ASN A 131 19.99 -6.49 -31.57
C ASN A 131 19.73 -7.22 -30.24
N ASN A 132 19.54 -6.50 -29.14
CA ASN A 132 19.29 -7.13 -27.85
C ASN A 132 17.85 -7.62 -27.74
N SER A 133 17.67 -8.90 -27.42
CA SER A 133 16.36 -9.55 -27.31
C SER A 133 15.45 -8.92 -26.26
N LEU A 134 16.00 -8.29 -25.20
CA LEU A 134 15.19 -7.60 -24.19
C LEU A 134 14.32 -6.50 -24.76
N ARG A 135 14.65 -5.93 -25.94
CA ARG A 135 13.84 -4.88 -26.58
C ARG A 135 12.41 -5.30 -26.93
N TRP A 136 12.24 -6.56 -27.29
CA TRP A 136 10.93 -7.13 -27.60
C TRP A 136 10.42 -8.00 -26.43
N LEU A 137 11.30 -8.74 -25.78
CA LEU A 137 10.93 -9.70 -24.74
C LEU A 137 10.31 -9.01 -23.51
N LEU A 138 10.94 -7.94 -23.01
CA LEU A 138 10.48 -7.27 -21.80
C LEU A 138 9.07 -6.65 -21.96
N PRO A 139 8.76 -5.87 -23.01
CA PRO A 139 7.40 -5.39 -23.24
C PRO A 139 6.38 -6.51 -23.43
N MET A 140 6.76 -7.63 -24.08
CA MET A 140 5.89 -8.79 -24.25
C MET A 140 5.62 -9.49 -22.91
N CYS A 141 6.64 -9.70 -22.08
CA CYS A 141 6.46 -10.25 -20.73
C CYS A 141 5.56 -9.34 -19.86
N LEU A 142 5.73 -8.01 -19.96
CA LEU A 142 4.88 -7.05 -19.28
C LEU A 142 3.43 -7.16 -19.75
N ALA A 143 3.19 -7.24 -21.05
CA ALA A 143 1.86 -7.37 -21.63
C ALA A 143 1.17 -8.70 -21.27
N LEU A 144 1.95 -9.75 -21.07
CA LEU A 144 1.47 -11.10 -20.74
C LEU A 144 1.42 -11.39 -19.23
N LEU A 145 1.89 -10.48 -18.38
CA LEU A 145 1.78 -10.64 -16.91
C LEU A 145 0.31 -10.53 -16.51
N PRO A 146 -0.33 -11.63 -16.02
CA PRO A 146 -1.78 -11.69 -15.91
C PRO A 146 -2.37 -10.66 -14.96
N ALA A 147 -1.83 -10.54 -13.74
CA ALA A 147 -2.35 -9.60 -12.75
C ALA A 147 -2.12 -8.14 -13.16
N PHE A 148 -1.06 -7.87 -13.92
CA PHE A 148 -0.84 -6.54 -14.52
C PHE A 148 -1.89 -6.25 -15.60
N ALA A 149 -2.16 -7.22 -16.49
CA ALA A 149 -3.16 -7.07 -17.54
C ALA A 149 -4.58 -6.86 -16.96
N ASP A 150 -4.91 -7.55 -15.87
CA ASP A 150 -6.18 -7.40 -15.15
C ASP A 150 -6.35 -5.97 -14.60
N ILE A 151 -5.39 -5.49 -13.82
CA ILE A 151 -5.43 -4.13 -13.24
C ILE A 151 -5.47 -3.03 -14.32
N MET A 152 -4.72 -3.22 -15.39
CA MET A 152 -4.64 -2.23 -16.49
C MET A 152 -5.86 -2.24 -17.42
N THR A 153 -6.81 -3.13 -17.19
CA THR A 153 -8.11 -3.18 -17.91
C THR A 153 -9.30 -2.92 -17.01
N ALA A 154 -9.08 -2.67 -15.74
CA ALA A 154 -10.07 -2.29 -14.74
C ALA A 154 -10.36 -0.78 -14.75
N ALA A 155 -11.54 -0.37 -14.34
CA ALA A 155 -11.79 1.03 -13.98
C ALA A 155 -11.10 1.31 -12.64
N ASN A 156 -9.83 1.78 -12.68
CA ASN A 156 -8.98 1.89 -11.50
C ASN A 156 -7.87 2.93 -11.68
N ASN A 157 -7.59 3.74 -10.65
CA ASN A 157 -6.55 4.77 -10.66
C ASN A 157 -5.11 4.21 -10.73
N ASP A 158 -4.91 2.92 -10.41
CA ASP A 158 -3.62 2.25 -10.61
C ASP A 158 -3.17 2.29 -12.07
N SER A 159 -4.11 2.23 -13.03
CA SER A 159 -3.80 2.29 -14.46
C SER A 159 -3.07 3.58 -14.86
N ALA A 160 -3.51 4.74 -14.34
CA ALA A 160 -2.84 6.01 -14.57
C ALA A 160 -1.49 6.09 -13.84
N ALA A 161 -1.46 5.67 -12.58
CA ALA A 161 -0.24 5.67 -11.77
C ALA A 161 0.88 4.85 -12.45
N ILE A 162 0.55 3.67 -12.96
CA ILE A 162 1.49 2.77 -13.65
C ILE A 162 1.93 3.36 -14.99
N ALA A 163 0.99 3.85 -15.79
CA ALA A 163 1.30 4.40 -17.12
C ALA A 163 2.24 5.61 -17.00
N PHE A 164 1.90 6.58 -16.16
CA PHE A 164 2.71 7.79 -15.98
C PHE A 164 4.06 7.47 -15.33
N SER A 165 4.11 6.52 -14.39
CA SER A 165 5.38 6.05 -13.81
C SER A 165 6.28 5.43 -14.86
N THR A 166 5.75 4.59 -15.73
CA THR A 166 6.55 3.92 -16.79
C THR A 166 7.10 4.95 -17.79
N TRP A 167 6.31 5.97 -18.14
CA TRP A 167 6.76 7.07 -18.98
C TRP A 167 7.81 7.94 -18.31
N LEU A 168 7.62 8.27 -17.04
CA LEU A 168 8.61 9.01 -16.26
C LEU A 168 9.93 8.22 -16.14
N ILE A 169 9.86 6.91 -15.91
CA ILE A 169 11.04 6.02 -15.91
C ILE A 169 11.74 6.06 -17.27
N TRP A 170 11.01 6.03 -18.39
CA TRP A 170 11.63 6.22 -19.71
C TRP A 170 12.36 7.56 -19.83
N GLY A 171 11.74 8.65 -19.41
CA GLY A 171 12.37 9.97 -19.39
C GLY A 171 13.64 10.02 -18.54
N ILE A 172 13.60 9.42 -17.33
CA ILE A 172 14.74 9.27 -16.41
C ILE A 172 15.89 8.51 -17.10
N VAL A 173 15.58 7.34 -17.66
CA VAL A 173 16.56 6.52 -18.40
C VAL A 173 17.19 7.32 -19.54
N ARG A 174 16.37 8.01 -20.31
CA ARG A 174 16.81 8.82 -21.44
C ARG A 174 17.74 9.96 -21.03
N LEU A 175 17.40 10.67 -19.93
CA LEU A 175 18.24 11.76 -19.40
C LEU A 175 19.62 11.24 -18.97
N ILE A 176 19.67 10.10 -18.27
CA ILE A 176 20.96 9.53 -17.80
C ILE A 176 21.76 8.99 -18.99
N GLN A 177 21.14 8.28 -19.94
CA GLN A 177 21.83 7.63 -21.05
C GLN A 177 22.36 8.63 -22.09
N ARG A 178 21.56 9.64 -22.45
CA ARG A 178 21.92 10.58 -23.51
C ARG A 178 22.30 11.98 -23.02
N GLY A 179 22.13 12.25 -21.71
CA GLY A 179 22.43 13.55 -21.11
C GLY A 179 21.24 14.48 -21.08
N PHE A 180 21.46 15.65 -20.52
CA PHE A 180 20.46 16.68 -20.29
C PHE A 180 19.81 17.16 -21.60
N SER A 181 18.50 17.34 -21.55
CA SER A 181 17.68 17.92 -22.63
C SER A 181 16.45 18.60 -22.04
N TRP A 182 16.21 19.86 -22.40
CA TRP A 182 15.04 20.61 -21.91
C TRP A 182 13.72 19.96 -22.28
N VAL A 183 13.61 19.40 -23.49
CA VAL A 183 12.38 18.70 -23.95
C VAL A 183 12.07 17.51 -23.07
N TRP A 184 13.09 16.70 -22.75
CA TRP A 184 12.91 15.54 -21.88
C TRP A 184 12.71 15.92 -20.42
N LEU A 185 13.34 17.01 -19.96
CA LEU A 185 13.09 17.53 -18.62
C LEU A 185 11.64 18.00 -18.46
N MET A 186 11.12 18.75 -19.45
CA MET A 186 9.72 19.18 -19.42
C MET A 186 8.76 17.98 -19.48
N GLY A 187 9.05 16.98 -20.31
CA GLY A 187 8.29 15.73 -20.33
C GLY A 187 8.31 15.00 -18.97
N CYS A 188 9.47 14.94 -18.33
CA CYS A 188 9.59 14.38 -16.97
C CYS A 188 8.85 15.21 -15.92
N ALA A 189 8.87 16.54 -16.03
CA ALA A 189 8.12 17.41 -15.11
C ALA A 189 6.61 17.19 -15.22
N ILE A 190 6.09 17.14 -16.46
CA ILE A 190 4.68 16.81 -16.71
C ILE A 190 4.35 15.41 -16.20
N GLY A 191 5.20 14.41 -16.49
CA GLY A 191 5.05 13.05 -16.00
C GLY A 191 5.07 12.98 -14.47
N SER A 192 5.90 13.79 -13.80
CA SER A 192 5.96 13.87 -12.33
C SER A 192 4.65 14.42 -11.75
N VAL A 193 4.10 15.49 -12.33
CA VAL A 193 2.80 16.03 -11.91
C VAL A 193 1.71 14.99 -12.11
N ALA A 194 1.67 14.32 -13.27
CA ALA A 194 0.69 13.27 -13.55
C ALA A 194 0.81 12.08 -12.57
N CYS A 195 2.02 11.67 -12.22
CA CYS A 195 2.28 10.66 -11.18
C CYS A 195 1.73 11.08 -9.83
N LEU A 196 2.10 12.29 -9.35
CA LEU A 196 1.67 12.80 -8.05
C LEU A 196 0.15 12.96 -7.95
N TRP A 197 -0.51 13.30 -9.06
CA TRP A 197 -1.98 13.43 -9.14
C TRP A 197 -2.70 12.10 -9.37
N SER A 198 -1.96 11.00 -9.52
CA SER A 198 -2.54 9.67 -9.69
C SER A 198 -2.55 8.85 -8.40
N LYS A 199 -1.42 8.74 -7.70
CA LYS A 199 -1.31 7.90 -6.50
C LYS A 199 -0.02 8.15 -5.72
N THR A 200 -0.07 8.04 -4.39
CA THR A 200 1.10 8.22 -3.51
C THR A 200 2.23 7.21 -3.76
N THR A 201 1.90 6.00 -4.21
CA THR A 201 2.89 4.95 -4.51
C THR A 201 3.83 5.30 -5.66
N THR A 202 3.54 6.34 -6.44
CA THR A 202 4.41 6.85 -7.53
C THR A 202 5.52 7.79 -7.02
N PHE A 203 5.42 8.27 -5.79
CA PHE A 203 6.38 9.23 -5.23
C PHE A 203 7.85 8.82 -5.37
N PRO A 204 8.26 7.55 -5.13
CA PRO A 204 9.64 7.13 -5.33
C PRO A 204 10.10 7.21 -6.79
N VAL A 205 9.19 7.08 -7.76
CA VAL A 205 9.51 7.26 -9.18
C VAL A 205 9.82 8.74 -9.45
N VAL A 206 9.01 9.65 -8.89
CA VAL A 206 9.26 11.10 -8.99
C VAL A 206 10.57 11.49 -8.31
N ALA A 207 10.87 10.92 -7.14
CA ALA A 207 12.15 11.11 -6.48
C ALA A 207 13.34 10.62 -7.33
N GLY A 208 13.15 9.59 -8.14
CA GLY A 208 14.13 9.11 -9.11
C GLY A 208 14.57 10.18 -10.14
N LEU A 209 13.69 11.13 -10.49
CA LEU A 209 14.05 12.27 -11.36
C LEU A 209 15.05 13.20 -10.67
N ALA A 210 14.90 13.45 -9.36
CA ALA A 210 15.85 14.26 -8.60
C ALA A 210 17.25 13.62 -8.57
N LEU A 211 17.35 12.29 -8.62
CA LEU A 211 18.61 11.57 -8.76
C LEU A 211 19.15 11.61 -10.20
N ALA A 212 18.27 11.52 -11.19
CA ALA A 212 18.67 11.51 -12.60
C ALA A 212 19.20 12.85 -13.09
N LEU A 213 18.68 13.98 -12.60
CA LEU A 213 19.09 15.32 -13.03
C LEU A 213 20.58 15.59 -12.82
N PRO A 214 21.18 15.48 -11.61
CA PRO A 214 22.59 15.69 -11.43
C PRO A 214 23.43 14.70 -12.24
N LEU A 215 22.99 13.45 -12.39
CA LEU A 215 23.71 12.46 -13.22
C LEU A 215 23.70 12.83 -14.70
N SER A 216 22.63 13.45 -15.21
CA SER A 216 22.54 13.91 -16.59
C SER A 216 23.37 15.18 -16.86
N LEU A 217 23.43 16.10 -15.89
CA LEU A 217 24.19 17.36 -15.99
C LEU A 217 25.70 17.16 -15.79
N LEU A 218 26.07 16.26 -14.87
CA LEU A 218 27.46 16.00 -14.51
C LEU A 218 28.05 14.84 -15.30
N ARG A 219 27.55 14.59 -16.49
CA ARG A 219 27.97 13.52 -17.39
C ARG A 219 29.49 13.56 -17.60
N GLY A 220 30.17 12.48 -17.22
CA GLY A 220 31.64 12.36 -17.34
C GLY A 220 32.43 12.66 -16.06
N ARG A 221 31.81 13.17 -15.00
CA ARG A 221 32.46 13.36 -13.70
C ARG A 221 32.27 12.14 -12.80
N GLY A 222 33.10 11.13 -13.00
CA GLY A 222 33.47 10.09 -12.06
C GLY A 222 32.41 9.25 -11.36
N ARG A 223 32.76 8.01 -11.07
CA ARG A 223 31.96 7.01 -10.32
C ARG A 223 31.62 7.49 -8.89
N TRP A 224 32.39 8.39 -8.31
CA TRP A 224 32.21 8.89 -6.94
C TRP A 224 30.85 9.59 -6.74
N LEU A 225 30.31 10.24 -7.78
CA LEU A 225 29.03 10.94 -7.69
C LEU A 225 27.88 9.97 -7.42
N VAL A 226 27.91 8.78 -8.04
CA VAL A 226 26.90 7.73 -7.81
C VAL A 226 26.94 7.25 -6.38
N TRP A 227 28.16 7.00 -5.89
CA TRP A 227 28.34 6.57 -4.52
C TRP A 227 27.95 7.68 -3.53
N ALA A 228 28.22 8.94 -3.86
CA ALA A 228 27.78 10.08 -3.05
C ALA A 228 26.25 10.19 -3.01
N VAL A 229 25.56 10.03 -4.15
CA VAL A 229 24.10 10.03 -4.22
C VAL A 229 23.50 8.82 -3.49
N ALA A 230 24.05 7.63 -3.72
CA ALA A 230 23.61 6.43 -3.02
C ALA A 230 23.83 6.54 -1.51
N ALA A 231 24.99 7.03 -1.09
CA ALA A 231 25.30 7.28 0.33
C ALA A 231 24.38 8.34 0.93
N ALA A 232 24.14 9.47 0.24
CA ALA A 232 23.22 10.51 0.70
C ALA A 232 21.79 9.98 0.84
N THR A 233 21.32 9.17 -0.13
CA THR A 233 20.00 8.53 -0.08
C THR A 233 19.92 7.53 1.08
N THR A 234 20.94 6.70 1.26
CA THR A 234 21.02 5.75 2.37
C THR A 234 21.07 6.44 3.72
N LEU A 235 21.87 7.53 3.83
CA LEU A 235 21.93 8.35 5.04
C LEU A 235 20.59 9.05 5.31
N PHE A 236 19.90 9.56 4.27
CA PHE A 236 18.59 10.16 4.42
C PHE A 236 17.56 9.14 4.90
N ILE A 237 17.51 7.95 4.29
CA ILE A 237 16.64 6.84 4.74
C ILE A 237 17.04 6.40 6.16
N GLY A 238 18.33 6.23 6.42
CA GLY A 238 18.84 5.87 7.75
C GLY A 238 18.52 6.91 8.82
N ALA A 239 18.70 8.20 8.52
CA ALA A 239 18.32 9.29 9.42
C ALA A 239 16.81 9.32 9.67
N THR A 240 16.00 9.01 8.63
CA THR A 240 14.54 8.87 8.75
C THR A 240 14.18 7.73 9.69
N ILE A 241 14.90 6.62 9.62
CA ILE A 241 14.70 5.46 10.48
C ILE A 241 15.20 5.70 11.91
N ILE A 242 16.34 6.36 12.10
CA ILE A 242 16.96 6.59 13.41
C ILE A 242 16.23 7.68 14.21
N GLN A 243 15.64 8.66 13.56
CA GLN A 243 14.82 9.68 14.23
C GLN A 243 13.42 9.19 14.59
N TRP A 244 13.22 7.90 14.58
CA TRP A 244 11.97 7.29 14.81
C TRP A 244 11.69 7.03 16.27
N ASP A 245 10.50 7.41 16.62
CA ASP A 245 9.99 7.41 17.96
C ASP A 245 8.84 6.43 18.11
N ASP A 246 9.10 5.32 18.70
CA ASP A 246 8.18 4.23 18.87
C ASP A 246 8.07 3.84 20.36
N ALA A 247 6.86 3.79 20.87
CA ALA A 247 6.58 2.99 22.03
C ALA A 247 6.37 1.56 21.55
N ARG A 248 7.37 0.75 21.73
CA ARG A 248 7.46 -0.63 21.22
C ARG A 248 6.16 -1.40 21.43
N GLY A 249 5.61 -1.91 20.33
CA GLY A 249 4.33 -2.63 20.32
C GLY A 249 3.10 -1.76 20.06
N TRP A 250 3.21 -0.43 20.08
CA TRP A 250 2.11 0.50 19.88
C TRP A 250 2.23 1.24 18.54
N PHE A 251 1.10 1.49 17.88
CA PHE A 251 1.02 2.08 16.56
C PHE A 251 0.01 3.23 16.54
N ARG A 252 0.33 4.29 15.79
CA ARG A 252 -0.67 5.33 15.52
C ARG A 252 -1.75 4.78 14.60
N ALA A 253 -3.01 4.99 14.98
CA ALA A 253 -4.15 4.60 14.16
C ALA A 253 -4.69 5.76 13.30
N SER A 254 -4.19 6.99 13.47
CA SER A 254 -4.64 8.16 12.70
C SER A 254 -3.47 8.89 12.05
N ASN A 255 -3.71 9.46 10.86
CA ASN A 255 -2.77 10.31 10.13
C ASN A 255 -2.84 11.78 10.54
N GLN A 256 -3.57 12.11 11.59
CA GLN A 256 -3.82 13.48 12.02
C GLN A 256 -2.58 14.10 12.68
N GLU A 257 -2.54 15.43 12.72
CA GLU A 257 -1.41 16.22 13.24
C GLU A 257 -1.22 16.09 14.76
N ALA A 258 -2.20 15.56 15.48
CA ALA A 258 -2.13 15.34 16.91
C ALA A 258 -0.94 14.47 17.30
N GLY A 259 -0.20 14.87 18.33
CA GLY A 259 1.02 14.23 18.79
C GLY A 259 0.76 13.02 19.67
N VAL A 260 1.63 12.03 19.54
CA VAL A 260 1.83 10.97 20.53
C VAL A 260 3.28 11.01 20.94
N ARG A 261 3.54 10.90 22.24
CA ARG A 261 4.92 10.85 22.76
C ARG A 261 4.98 10.02 24.04
N ARG A 262 6.16 9.56 24.35
CA ARG A 262 6.52 9.14 25.71
C ARG A 262 6.85 10.39 26.51
N ALA A 263 6.30 10.52 27.67
CA ALA A 263 6.57 11.65 28.54
C ALA A 263 7.06 11.16 29.90
N VAL A 264 8.07 11.84 30.43
CA VAL A 264 8.41 11.79 31.84
C VAL A 264 7.36 12.65 32.55
N SER A 265 6.54 12.04 33.38
CA SER A 265 5.45 12.72 34.10
C SER A 265 5.34 12.14 35.49
N GLN A 266 4.32 12.49 36.24
CA GLN A 266 3.98 11.89 37.52
C GLN A 266 3.43 10.46 37.30
N THR A 267 4.30 9.55 36.87
CA THR A 267 3.93 8.18 36.51
C THR A 267 3.69 7.36 37.78
N PRO A 268 2.57 6.63 37.87
CA PRO A 268 2.34 5.68 38.96
C PRO A 268 3.33 4.52 38.95
N VAL A 269 3.78 4.11 37.76
CA VAL A 269 4.72 2.99 37.56
C VAL A 269 5.83 3.40 36.61
N GLY A 270 7.07 3.13 36.96
CA GLY A 270 8.23 3.41 36.11
C GLY A 270 8.57 4.89 35.95
N GLN A 271 9.09 5.26 34.80
CA GLN A 271 9.56 6.63 34.48
C GLN A 271 8.77 7.31 33.37
N TYR A 272 8.05 6.55 32.56
CA TYR A 272 7.41 7.05 31.35
C TYR A 272 5.91 6.75 31.33
N ALA A 273 5.17 7.60 30.63
CA ALA A 273 3.77 7.40 30.31
C ALA A 273 3.52 7.72 28.84
N PHE A 274 2.45 7.19 28.26
CA PHE A 274 1.96 7.65 26.95
C PHE A 274 1.33 9.02 27.11
N ALA A 275 1.74 9.96 26.29
CA ALA A 275 1.13 11.28 26.20
C ALA A 275 0.42 11.40 24.82
N LEU A 276 -0.90 11.44 24.85
CA LEU A 276 -1.76 11.58 23.68
C LEU A 276 -2.29 13.01 23.61
N GLU A 277 -1.93 13.75 22.58
CA GLU A 277 -2.37 15.13 22.40
C GLU A 277 -3.76 15.15 21.75
N SER A 278 -4.64 16.00 22.24
CA SER A 278 -5.89 16.34 21.62
C SER A 278 -5.89 17.79 21.15
N SER A 279 -6.32 18.00 19.91
CA SER A 279 -6.45 19.32 19.28
C SER A 279 -7.85 19.51 18.69
N ALA A 280 -8.14 20.71 18.21
CA ALA A 280 -9.42 21.04 17.61
C ALA A 280 -9.79 20.07 16.47
N GLY A 281 -10.93 19.41 16.58
CA GLY A 281 -11.43 18.45 15.58
C GLY A 281 -10.62 17.15 15.45
N SER A 282 -9.61 16.93 16.30
CA SER A 282 -8.68 15.83 16.17
C SER A 282 -8.35 15.20 17.52
N GLY A 283 -8.48 13.89 17.62
CA GLY A 283 -8.01 13.10 18.74
C GLY A 283 -7.01 12.04 18.24
N MET A 284 -5.91 11.87 18.98
CA MET A 284 -4.93 10.83 18.65
C MET A 284 -5.43 9.47 19.12
N GLN A 285 -5.26 8.48 18.26
CA GLN A 285 -5.46 7.08 18.62
C GLN A 285 -4.19 6.29 18.39
N ILE A 286 -3.81 5.48 19.37
CA ILE A 286 -2.80 4.44 19.22
C ILE A 286 -3.42 3.08 19.47
N GLN A 287 -2.88 2.07 18.80
CA GLN A 287 -3.38 0.70 18.86
C GLN A 287 -2.24 -0.28 19.07
N GLN A 288 -2.58 -1.38 19.75
CA GLN A 288 -1.74 -2.57 19.82
C GLN A 288 -2.51 -3.78 19.31
N VAL A 289 -1.89 -4.55 18.42
CA VAL A 289 -2.45 -5.84 17.97
C VAL A 289 -2.18 -6.88 19.03
N ILE A 290 -3.20 -7.55 19.51
CA ILE A 290 -3.05 -8.70 20.39
C ILE A 290 -2.64 -9.91 19.55
N ALA A 291 -1.62 -10.64 19.99
CA ALA A 291 -1.09 -11.80 19.26
C ALA A 291 -2.19 -12.84 18.98
N PRO A 292 -2.15 -13.51 17.81
CA PRO A 292 -3.18 -14.49 17.43
C PRO A 292 -3.39 -15.59 18.47
N GLU A 293 -2.32 -16.09 19.05
CA GLU A 293 -2.34 -17.15 20.08
C GLU A 293 -3.03 -16.66 21.35
N LEU A 294 -2.79 -15.40 21.74
CA LEU A 294 -3.46 -14.79 22.90
C LEU A 294 -4.92 -14.48 22.57
N THR A 295 -5.22 -14.01 21.35
CA THR A 295 -6.59 -13.80 20.90
C THR A 295 -7.40 -15.09 20.97
N GLU A 296 -6.82 -16.20 20.53
CA GLU A 296 -7.46 -17.52 20.60
C GLU A 296 -7.72 -17.96 22.06
N ALA A 297 -6.76 -17.76 22.93
CA ALA A 297 -6.88 -18.07 24.36
C ALA A 297 -7.91 -17.20 25.11
N LEU A 298 -8.24 -16.04 24.54
CA LEU A 298 -9.20 -15.09 25.13
C LEU A 298 -10.62 -15.19 24.55
N ARG A 299 -10.86 -16.03 23.54
CA ARG A 299 -12.20 -16.24 22.96
C ARG A 299 -13.19 -16.70 24.02
N GLY A 300 -14.37 -16.08 24.05
CA GLY A 300 -15.41 -16.38 25.02
C GLY A 300 -15.06 -16.07 26.48
N GLN A 301 -13.88 -15.49 26.75
CA GLN A 301 -13.44 -15.20 28.09
C GLN A 301 -13.85 -13.80 28.53
N THR A 302 -14.09 -13.65 29.82
CA THR A 302 -14.23 -12.33 30.45
C THR A 302 -12.85 -11.77 30.71
N VAL A 303 -12.62 -10.52 30.30
CA VAL A 303 -11.36 -9.81 30.45
C VAL A 303 -11.58 -8.48 31.16
N THR A 304 -10.57 -8.04 31.90
CA THR A 304 -10.53 -6.71 32.52
C THR A 304 -9.52 -5.85 31.77
N LEU A 305 -9.96 -4.68 31.33
CA LEU A 305 -9.14 -3.61 30.80
C LEU A 305 -8.90 -2.58 31.88
N GLY A 306 -7.66 -2.21 32.14
CA GLY A 306 -7.30 -1.23 33.15
C GLY A 306 -6.24 -0.24 32.64
N MET A 307 -6.20 0.93 33.26
CA MET A 307 -5.16 1.94 33.02
C MET A 307 -5.12 2.97 34.14
N TRP A 308 -3.97 3.58 34.35
CA TRP A 308 -3.88 4.88 35.01
C TRP A 308 -4.06 5.97 33.97
N GLY A 309 -4.88 6.98 34.28
CA GLY A 309 -5.15 8.10 33.38
C GLY A 309 -5.20 9.43 34.12
N TRP A 310 -4.61 10.50 33.50
CA TRP A 310 -4.67 11.88 33.98
C TRP A 310 -4.46 12.87 32.84
N THR A 311 -4.62 14.16 33.09
CA THR A 311 -4.44 15.23 32.11
C THR A 311 -3.62 16.38 32.67
N ASP A 312 -3.00 17.15 31.78
CA ASP A 312 -2.34 18.42 32.13
C ASP A 312 -3.33 19.61 32.22
N SER A 313 -4.57 19.40 31.83
CA SER A 313 -5.59 20.46 31.84
C SER A 313 -6.18 20.65 33.23
N GLN A 314 -6.25 21.90 33.67
CA GLN A 314 -6.96 22.28 34.91
C GLN A 314 -8.48 22.18 34.77
N GLU A 315 -8.99 22.23 33.54
CA GLU A 315 -10.41 22.02 33.28
C GLU A 315 -10.71 20.51 33.22
N PRO A 316 -11.82 20.06 33.78
CA PRO A 316 -12.22 18.67 33.69
C PRO A 316 -12.31 18.20 32.23
N GLN A 317 -11.55 17.18 31.87
CA GLN A 317 -11.53 16.61 30.54
C GLN A 317 -12.24 15.26 30.53
N SER A 318 -13.10 15.04 29.53
CA SER A 318 -13.64 13.71 29.30
C SER A 318 -12.65 12.89 28.51
N GLY A 319 -12.26 11.75 29.06
CA GLY A 319 -11.48 10.73 28.37
C GLY A 319 -12.30 9.48 28.08
N TYR A 320 -11.65 8.52 27.47
CA TYR A 320 -12.22 7.18 27.24
C TYR A 320 -11.31 6.12 27.83
N LEU A 321 -11.91 5.09 28.40
CA LEU A 321 -11.18 3.87 28.77
C LEU A 321 -10.63 3.19 27.50
N PRO A 322 -9.60 2.36 27.64
CA PRO A 322 -9.14 1.50 26.55
C PRO A 322 -10.30 0.71 25.95
N VAL A 323 -10.30 0.56 24.65
CA VAL A 323 -11.33 -0.17 23.92
C VAL A 323 -10.69 -1.36 23.22
N LEU A 324 -11.31 -2.52 23.32
CA LEU A 324 -11.00 -3.66 22.46
C LEU A 324 -11.79 -3.53 21.17
N LEU A 325 -11.08 -3.42 20.04
CA LEU A 325 -11.63 -3.55 18.71
C LEU A 325 -11.57 -5.03 18.33
N ILE A 326 -12.69 -5.58 17.93
CA ILE A 326 -12.89 -7.02 17.75
C ILE A 326 -13.28 -7.26 16.29
N ALA A 327 -12.61 -8.20 15.63
CA ALA A 327 -13.08 -8.75 14.37
C ALA A 327 -13.56 -10.18 14.58
N THR A 328 -14.78 -10.48 14.16
CA THR A 328 -15.36 -11.83 14.20
C THR A 328 -14.97 -12.66 12.98
N THR A 329 -14.41 -12.02 11.97
CA THR A 329 -13.78 -12.65 10.81
C THR A 329 -12.31 -12.21 10.71
N GLN A 330 -11.57 -12.76 9.74
CA GLN A 330 -10.17 -12.36 9.50
C GLN A 330 -10.01 -10.92 8.93
N GLY A 331 -11.06 -10.12 8.94
CA GLY A 331 -11.15 -8.78 8.35
C GLY A 331 -10.94 -7.63 9.34
N VAL A 332 -11.68 -6.57 9.11
CA VAL A 332 -11.77 -5.32 9.88
C VAL A 332 -12.45 -5.55 11.22
N PRO A 333 -12.19 -4.70 12.22
CA PRO A 333 -13.04 -4.66 13.41
C PRO A 333 -14.51 -4.42 13.00
N ASP A 334 -15.37 -5.36 13.35
CA ASP A 334 -16.82 -5.30 13.12
C ASP A 334 -17.60 -5.00 14.41
N THR A 335 -16.97 -5.17 15.54
CA THR A 335 -17.51 -4.86 16.87
C THR A 335 -16.44 -4.24 17.77
N SER A 336 -16.84 -3.73 18.92
CA SER A 336 -15.93 -3.23 19.96
C SER A 336 -16.47 -3.53 21.35
N SER A 337 -15.56 -3.54 22.34
CA SER A 337 -15.97 -3.46 23.74
C SER A 337 -16.74 -2.14 23.98
N PRO A 338 -17.58 -2.07 25.03
CA PRO A 338 -18.29 -0.86 25.36
C PRO A 338 -17.33 0.32 25.55
N TYR A 339 -17.66 1.47 24.94
CA TYR A 339 -16.99 2.74 25.21
C TYR A 339 -17.46 3.29 26.53
N GLN A 340 -16.54 3.45 27.47
CA GLN A 340 -16.83 4.11 28.73
C GLN A 340 -16.12 5.46 28.80
N LYS A 341 -16.93 6.51 28.93
CA LYS A 341 -16.46 7.86 29.16
C LYS A 341 -16.06 8.02 30.62
N ILE A 342 -14.89 8.59 30.86
CA ILE A 342 -14.36 8.88 32.19
C ILE A 342 -14.09 10.38 32.33
N LEU A 343 -14.07 10.87 33.56
CA LEU A 343 -13.65 12.23 33.86
C LEU A 343 -12.21 12.18 34.35
N LEU A 344 -11.32 12.80 33.56
CA LEU A 344 -9.90 12.89 33.86
C LEU A 344 -9.62 14.05 34.82
N THR A 345 -8.76 13.82 35.78
CA THR A 345 -8.22 14.81 36.71
C THR A 345 -6.75 15.04 36.45
N THR A 346 -6.15 16.03 37.09
CA THR A 346 -4.70 16.29 37.01
C THR A 346 -3.87 15.30 37.82
N GLN A 347 -4.51 14.49 38.65
CA GLN A 347 -3.86 13.44 39.42
C GLN A 347 -4.08 12.07 38.76
N PRO A 348 -3.06 11.21 38.70
CA PRO A 348 -3.21 9.86 38.20
C PRO A 348 -4.31 9.11 38.97
N THR A 349 -5.27 8.56 38.23
CA THR A 349 -6.39 7.79 38.78
C THR A 349 -6.49 6.47 38.01
N TYR A 350 -6.69 5.38 38.70
CA TYR A 350 -6.85 4.07 38.06
C TYR A 350 -8.29 3.84 37.65
N TYR A 351 -8.47 3.43 36.42
CA TYR A 351 -9.77 3.12 35.81
C TYR A 351 -9.74 1.68 35.26
N SER A 352 -10.86 0.98 35.36
CA SER A 352 -10.98 -0.36 34.76
C SER A 352 -12.40 -0.65 34.28
N ILE A 353 -12.51 -1.51 33.29
CA ILE A 353 -13.78 -2.04 32.77
C ILE A 353 -13.62 -3.54 32.50
N THR A 354 -14.69 -4.28 32.74
CA THR A 354 -14.75 -5.71 32.46
C THR A 354 -15.68 -5.95 31.28
N THR A 355 -15.27 -6.80 30.35
CA THR A 355 -16.06 -7.18 29.17
C THR A 355 -15.84 -8.65 28.83
N THR A 356 -16.82 -9.27 28.18
CA THR A 356 -16.70 -10.65 27.67
C THR A 356 -16.48 -10.63 26.17
N LEU A 357 -15.46 -11.33 25.71
CA LEU A 357 -15.15 -11.43 24.30
C LEU A 357 -16.07 -12.46 23.61
N PRO A 358 -16.52 -12.20 22.39
CA PRO A 358 -17.27 -13.18 21.59
C PRO A 358 -16.45 -14.47 21.35
N GLU A 359 -17.12 -15.61 21.31
CA GLU A 359 -16.47 -16.91 21.02
C GLU A 359 -15.89 -16.97 19.60
N ASN A 360 -16.48 -16.25 18.66
CA ASN A 360 -16.03 -16.15 17.28
C ASN A 360 -14.99 -15.04 17.03
N THR A 361 -14.36 -14.49 18.07
CA THR A 361 -13.30 -13.49 17.92
C THR A 361 -12.15 -14.03 17.07
N ALA A 362 -11.92 -13.44 15.90
CA ALA A 362 -10.86 -13.83 14.98
C ALA A 362 -9.60 -12.97 15.16
N ARG A 363 -9.77 -11.68 15.48
CA ARG A 363 -8.68 -10.72 15.72
C ARG A 363 -9.07 -9.74 16.83
N LEU A 364 -8.05 -9.22 17.51
CA LEU A 364 -8.24 -8.32 18.64
C LEU A 364 -7.19 -7.22 18.62
N TRP A 365 -7.63 -5.98 18.81
CA TRP A 365 -6.75 -4.81 19.00
C TRP A 365 -7.15 -4.09 20.28
N LEU A 366 -6.16 -3.58 20.98
CA LEU A 366 -6.36 -2.63 22.06
C LEU A 366 -6.15 -1.22 21.53
N ALA A 367 -7.15 -0.35 21.68
CA ALA A 367 -7.12 1.02 21.22
C ALA A 367 -7.15 2.01 22.40
N LEU A 368 -6.25 2.98 22.37
CA LEU A 368 -6.21 4.12 23.29
C LEU A 368 -6.53 5.37 22.50
N THR A 369 -7.50 6.16 22.96
CA THR A 369 -7.98 7.32 22.22
C THR A 369 -7.95 8.56 23.11
N ALA A 370 -7.28 9.62 22.64
CA ALA A 370 -7.42 10.94 23.23
C ALA A 370 -8.79 11.54 22.88
N PRO A 371 -9.40 12.30 23.79
CA PRO A 371 -10.67 12.96 23.52
C PRO A 371 -10.54 13.96 22.36
N VAL A 372 -11.53 13.97 21.48
CA VAL A 372 -11.62 14.96 20.39
C VAL A 372 -12.17 16.27 20.95
N LYS A 373 -11.46 17.37 20.77
CA LYS A 373 -11.93 18.70 21.13
C LYS A 373 -12.84 19.28 20.04
N PRO A 374 -13.76 20.18 20.41
CA PRO A 374 -14.55 20.90 19.42
C PRO A 374 -13.66 21.60 18.38
N ALA A 375 -14.12 21.69 17.13
CA ALA A 375 -13.34 22.27 16.02
C ALA A 375 -12.89 23.73 16.24
N LYS A 376 -13.54 24.45 17.17
CA LYS A 376 -13.20 25.84 17.54
C LYS A 376 -12.32 25.95 18.79
N ALA A 377 -11.86 24.83 19.36
CA ALA A 377 -11.01 24.86 20.55
C ALA A 377 -9.63 25.43 20.21
N THR A 378 -9.19 26.43 20.95
CA THR A 378 -7.88 27.07 20.80
C THR A 378 -6.78 26.42 21.65
N THR A 379 -7.17 25.58 22.62
CA THR A 379 -6.27 24.94 23.56
C THR A 379 -6.04 23.48 23.22
N THR A 380 -4.80 23.02 23.29
CA THR A 380 -4.45 21.60 23.30
C THR A 380 -4.52 21.07 24.74
N SER A 381 -4.80 19.79 24.90
CA SER A 381 -4.63 19.10 26.19
C SER A 381 -3.96 17.75 25.94
N THR A 382 -3.24 17.28 26.92
CA THR A 382 -2.55 16.00 26.88
C THR A 382 -3.25 15.03 27.82
N LEU A 383 -3.60 13.85 27.27
CA LEU A 383 -4.01 12.70 28.04
C LEU A 383 -2.77 11.86 28.31
N PHE A 384 -2.48 11.63 29.57
CA PHE A 384 -1.43 10.73 30.01
C PHE A 384 -2.03 9.38 30.39
N LEU A 385 -1.38 8.31 29.96
CA LEU A 385 -1.79 6.93 30.23
C LEU A 385 -0.60 6.11 30.68
N ASP A 386 -0.80 5.29 31.68
CA ASP A 386 0.23 4.43 32.24
C ASP A 386 -0.35 3.09 32.69
N GLU A 387 0.50 2.08 32.82
CA GLU A 387 0.16 0.72 33.27
C GLU A 387 -1.11 0.16 32.63
N ILE A 388 -1.18 0.24 31.32
CA ILE A 388 -2.32 -0.28 30.55
C ILE A 388 -2.35 -1.80 30.67
N SER A 389 -3.47 -2.35 31.09
CA SER A 389 -3.61 -3.78 31.36
C SER A 389 -4.78 -4.41 30.61
N LEU A 390 -4.54 -5.60 30.12
CA LEU A 390 -5.55 -6.54 29.64
C LEU A 390 -5.30 -7.85 30.40
N THR A 391 -6.21 -8.24 31.27
CA THR A 391 -6.09 -9.43 32.11
C THR A 391 -7.30 -10.34 31.93
N LYS A 392 -7.12 -11.63 32.10
CA LYS A 392 -8.22 -12.60 32.10
C LYS A 392 -8.87 -12.64 33.46
N ARG A 393 -10.20 -12.52 33.53
CA ARG A 393 -10.98 -12.62 34.74
C ARG A 393 -11.56 -14.03 34.91
N VAL A 394 -11.40 -14.62 36.10
CA VAL A 394 -12.01 -15.91 36.41
C VAL A 394 -13.39 -15.75 37.03
N ALA A 395 -14.16 -16.85 37.07
CA ALA A 395 -15.56 -16.84 37.50
C ALA A 395 -15.78 -16.34 38.95
N ASN A 396 -14.76 -16.41 39.81
CA ASN A 396 -14.80 -15.88 41.16
C ASN A 396 -14.53 -14.36 41.27
N GLY A 397 -14.41 -13.66 40.11
CA GLY A 397 -14.18 -12.22 40.06
C GLY A 397 -12.74 -11.77 40.24
N ILE A 398 -11.78 -12.70 40.29
CA ILE A 398 -10.34 -12.41 40.43
C ILE A 398 -9.71 -12.35 39.04
N ASP A 399 -8.88 -11.34 38.81
CA ASP A 399 -8.07 -11.25 37.59
C ASP A 399 -6.86 -12.19 37.72
N LEU A 400 -6.62 -12.98 36.67
CA LEU A 400 -5.44 -13.85 36.65
C LEU A 400 -4.16 -12.99 36.50
N PRO A 401 -3.06 -13.39 37.14
CA PRO A 401 -1.80 -12.70 36.97
C PRO A 401 -1.30 -12.84 35.53
N GLY A 402 -0.81 -11.74 34.97
CA GLY A 402 -0.28 -11.66 33.65
C GLY A 402 -1.01 -10.59 32.81
N ASN A 403 -0.24 -9.66 32.31
CA ASN A 403 -0.75 -8.62 31.41
C ASN A 403 -0.51 -9.04 29.96
N PHE A 404 -1.55 -9.08 29.16
CA PHE A 404 -1.46 -9.40 27.73
C PHE A 404 -1.01 -8.21 26.87
N VAL A 405 -0.83 -7.03 27.48
CA VAL A 405 -0.35 -5.81 26.82
C VAL A 405 1.17 -5.75 26.84
N ILE A 406 1.77 -5.52 25.69
CA ILE A 406 3.21 -5.30 25.54
C ILE A 406 3.51 -3.84 25.80
N ASN A 407 4.59 -3.57 26.57
CA ASN A 407 5.01 -2.20 26.88
C ASN A 407 3.86 -1.35 27.46
N SER A 408 3.25 -1.86 28.50
CA SER A 408 2.05 -1.31 29.15
C SER A 408 2.24 0.10 29.74
N SER A 409 3.47 0.43 30.15
CA SER A 409 3.85 1.69 30.80
C SER A 409 4.79 2.55 29.95
N ALA A 410 4.85 2.33 28.63
CA ALA A 410 5.72 3.08 27.73
C ALA A 410 7.23 3.06 28.08
N GLU A 411 7.71 2.10 28.89
CA GLU A 411 9.11 2.04 29.34
C GLU A 411 10.08 1.68 28.20
N PHE A 412 9.60 0.93 27.20
CA PHE A 412 10.41 0.52 26.06
C PHE A 412 10.09 1.36 24.83
N GLY A 413 11.05 2.05 24.31
CA GLY A 413 10.93 2.84 23.09
C GLY A 413 11.85 4.05 23.07
N VAL A 414 11.69 4.90 22.08
CA VAL A 414 12.45 6.12 21.86
C VAL A 414 11.54 7.34 22.08
N VAL A 415 12.06 8.54 22.28
CA VAL A 415 11.34 9.71 22.85
C VAL A 415 10.31 10.42 21.96
N ARG A 416 10.15 10.07 20.67
CA ARG A 416 9.24 10.78 19.75
C ARG A 416 8.57 9.82 18.76
N PHE A 417 7.31 10.04 18.46
CA PHE A 417 6.57 9.25 17.46
C PHE A 417 6.64 9.82 16.03
N ARG A 418 7.01 11.06 15.86
CA ARG A 418 7.24 11.68 14.57
C ARG A 418 7.97 13.01 14.73
N SER A 419 9.08 13.15 14.05
CA SER A 419 9.78 14.43 14.01
C SER A 419 9.02 15.45 13.15
N SER A 420 9.17 16.73 13.44
CA SER A 420 8.46 17.80 12.73
C SER A 420 8.71 17.78 11.21
N TRP A 421 9.89 17.36 10.76
CA TRP A 421 10.23 17.27 9.34
C TRP A 421 9.59 16.05 8.62
N GLN A 422 9.19 15.00 9.35
CA GLN A 422 8.46 13.85 8.80
C GLN A 422 6.99 14.20 8.54
N THR A 423 6.44 15.20 9.22
CA THR A 423 5.03 15.58 9.09
C THR A 423 4.63 15.92 7.64
N PRO A 424 5.37 16.77 6.89
CA PRO A 424 5.04 17.03 5.50
C PRO A 424 5.06 15.77 4.62
N PHE A 425 5.98 14.85 4.88
CA PHE A 425 6.06 13.59 4.13
C PHE A 425 4.90 12.64 4.48
N ALA A 426 4.51 12.54 5.74
CA ALA A 426 3.37 11.74 6.16
C ALA A 426 2.06 12.29 5.57
N GLN A 427 1.89 13.61 5.53
CA GLN A 427 0.76 14.27 4.88
C GLN A 427 0.74 14.00 3.36
N LEU A 428 1.90 14.17 2.69
CA LEU A 428 2.05 13.90 1.26
C LEU A 428 1.78 12.43 0.91
N LEU A 429 2.30 11.50 1.71
CA LEU A 429 2.11 10.06 1.51
C LEU A 429 0.74 9.58 1.99
N ARG A 430 -0.01 10.39 2.72
CA ARG A 430 -1.25 9.98 3.43
C ARG A 430 -1.04 8.69 4.24
N ALA A 431 0.15 8.49 4.76
CA ALA A 431 0.54 7.32 5.54
C ALA A 431 1.61 7.72 6.55
N ASP A 432 1.54 7.18 7.76
CA ASP A 432 2.58 7.38 8.76
C ASP A 432 3.69 6.33 8.56
N PRO A 433 4.91 6.73 8.17
CA PRO A 433 6.01 5.80 8.00
C PRO A 433 6.37 5.06 9.30
N ASN A 434 5.98 5.58 10.46
CA ASN A 434 6.21 4.95 11.75
C ASN A 434 5.47 3.61 11.90
N HIS A 435 4.30 3.45 11.28
CA HIS A 435 3.58 2.18 11.29
C HIS A 435 4.41 1.04 10.70
N PHE A 436 5.15 1.31 9.64
CA PHE A 436 5.91 0.29 8.94
C PHE A 436 7.06 -0.28 9.76
N VAL A 437 7.87 0.57 10.36
CA VAL A 437 9.07 0.10 11.08
C VAL A 437 8.67 -0.45 12.46
N GLY A 438 7.61 0.13 13.14
CA GLY A 438 7.03 -0.48 14.33
C GLY A 438 6.62 -1.92 14.07
N ALA A 439 5.90 -2.16 12.97
CA ALA A 439 5.55 -3.52 12.55
C ALA A 439 6.76 -4.43 12.31
N LEU A 440 7.85 -3.89 11.77
CA LEU A 440 9.09 -4.67 11.57
C LEU A 440 9.86 -4.93 12.86
N LEU A 441 9.84 -3.98 13.79
CA LEU A 441 10.57 -4.09 15.05
C LEU A 441 9.83 -4.91 16.10
N ASP A 442 8.50 -4.94 16.04
CA ASP A 442 7.70 -5.79 16.93
C ASP A 442 7.66 -7.24 16.43
N PRO A 443 8.18 -8.23 17.22
CA PRO A 443 8.24 -9.62 16.80
C PRO A 443 6.87 -10.23 16.47
N HIS A 444 5.81 -9.87 17.19
CA HIS A 444 4.46 -10.42 16.99
C HIS A 444 3.84 -9.88 15.69
N THR A 445 3.84 -8.56 15.52
CA THR A 445 3.33 -7.94 14.32
C THR A 445 4.15 -8.32 13.09
N ARG A 446 5.48 -8.42 13.23
CA ARG A 446 6.39 -8.86 12.16
C ARG A 446 6.05 -10.26 11.66
N SER A 447 5.72 -11.21 12.53
CA SER A 447 5.39 -12.59 12.11
C SER A 447 4.12 -12.63 11.26
N ILE A 448 3.06 -11.95 11.70
CA ILE A 448 1.80 -11.81 10.94
C ILE A 448 2.06 -11.09 9.61
N TYR A 449 2.83 -10.01 9.67
CA TYR A 449 3.12 -9.15 8.55
C TYR A 449 3.92 -9.87 7.47
N ILE A 450 5.06 -10.47 7.81
CA ILE A 450 5.92 -11.15 6.85
C ILE A 450 5.19 -12.33 6.22
N SER A 451 4.54 -13.18 7.01
CA SER A 451 3.88 -14.38 6.46
C SER A 451 2.71 -14.03 5.54
N LYS A 452 1.81 -13.14 5.96
CA LYS A 452 0.65 -12.74 5.16
C LYS A 452 1.02 -11.81 4.00
N PHE A 453 1.82 -10.79 4.26
CA PHE A 453 2.22 -9.82 3.24
C PHE A 453 3.01 -10.48 2.11
N MET A 454 4.06 -11.21 2.43
CA MET A 454 4.91 -11.83 1.42
C MET A 454 4.12 -12.82 0.57
N ASN A 455 3.34 -13.69 1.21
CA ASN A 455 2.57 -14.69 0.48
C ASN A 455 1.51 -14.03 -0.44
N LEU A 456 0.73 -13.09 0.07
CA LEU A 456 -0.29 -12.40 -0.72
C LEU A 456 0.31 -11.50 -1.80
N SER A 457 1.39 -10.78 -1.51
CA SER A 457 2.06 -9.93 -2.50
C SER A 457 2.65 -10.75 -3.64
N LEU A 458 3.27 -11.89 -3.35
CA LEU A 458 3.80 -12.80 -4.37
C LEU A 458 2.70 -13.41 -5.23
N GLN A 459 1.59 -13.85 -4.63
CA GLN A 459 0.42 -14.35 -5.38
C GLN A 459 -0.19 -13.27 -6.26
N THR A 460 -0.42 -12.08 -5.72
CA THR A 460 -1.04 -10.96 -6.43
C THR A 460 -0.12 -10.33 -7.49
N PHE A 461 1.18 -10.53 -7.39
CA PHE A 461 2.12 -10.11 -8.44
C PHE A 461 1.94 -10.91 -9.72
N TRP A 462 1.71 -12.21 -9.59
CA TRP A 462 1.60 -13.09 -10.74
C TRP A 462 0.17 -13.21 -11.29
N ALA A 463 -0.77 -13.68 -10.44
CA ALA A 463 -2.12 -13.96 -10.88
C ALA A 463 -3.08 -14.11 -9.69
N ARG A 464 -3.81 -13.05 -9.37
CA ARG A 464 -4.92 -13.10 -8.43
C ARG A 464 -5.93 -12.01 -8.80
N PHE A 465 -7.18 -12.39 -9.05
CA PHE A 465 -8.21 -11.59 -9.72
C PHE A 465 -9.48 -11.52 -8.88
N ALA A 466 -10.47 -10.76 -9.36
CA ALA A 466 -11.83 -10.76 -8.82
C ALA A 466 -11.86 -10.50 -7.31
N TRP A 467 -11.41 -9.33 -6.88
CA TRP A 467 -11.30 -8.99 -5.44
C TRP A 467 -10.47 -9.99 -4.62
N GLY A 468 -9.61 -10.75 -5.29
CA GLY A 468 -8.77 -11.77 -4.68
C GLY A 468 -9.40 -13.16 -4.55
N HIS A 469 -10.61 -13.36 -5.06
CA HIS A 469 -11.30 -14.65 -5.01
C HIS A 469 -10.72 -15.68 -5.98
N VAL A 470 -10.27 -15.23 -7.15
CA VAL A 470 -9.64 -16.10 -8.15
C VAL A 470 -8.14 -16.10 -7.97
N ALA A 471 -7.61 -17.15 -7.37
CA ALA A 471 -6.17 -17.35 -7.16
C ALA A 471 -5.68 -18.60 -7.89
N LEU A 472 -4.39 -18.68 -8.18
CA LEU A 472 -3.76 -19.90 -8.66
C LEU A 472 -3.89 -20.98 -7.58
N ARG A 473 -4.68 -22.02 -7.85
CA ARG A 473 -5.01 -23.09 -6.88
C ARG A 473 -3.82 -24.04 -6.64
N ASN A 474 -2.86 -24.11 -7.58
CA ASN A 474 -1.75 -25.05 -7.48
C ASN A 474 -0.59 -24.46 -6.66
N PRO A 475 -0.31 -24.96 -5.45
CA PRO A 475 0.79 -24.46 -4.61
C PRO A 475 2.16 -24.68 -5.25
N GLY A 476 2.35 -25.76 -6.04
CA GLY A 476 3.60 -26.02 -6.76
C GLY A 476 3.88 -24.94 -7.83
N LEU A 477 2.83 -24.47 -8.53
CA LEU A 477 2.96 -23.37 -9.48
C LEU A 477 3.36 -22.06 -8.77
N ASN A 478 2.74 -21.75 -7.64
CA ASN A 478 3.11 -20.58 -6.84
C ASN A 478 4.59 -20.65 -6.39
N LEU A 479 5.04 -21.82 -5.94
CA LEU A 479 6.43 -22.02 -5.55
C LEU A 479 7.39 -21.81 -6.73
N LEU A 480 7.06 -22.37 -7.91
CA LEU A 480 7.84 -22.19 -9.15
C LEU A 480 7.92 -20.70 -9.54
N LEU A 481 6.81 -19.98 -9.53
CA LEU A 481 6.77 -18.56 -9.88
C LEU A 481 7.60 -17.71 -8.91
N ASN A 482 7.56 -18.02 -7.62
CA ASN A 482 8.39 -17.35 -6.62
C ASN A 482 9.88 -17.68 -6.82
N PHE A 483 10.22 -18.92 -7.16
CA PHE A 483 11.58 -19.31 -7.52
C PHE A 483 12.07 -18.52 -8.74
N ILE A 484 11.25 -18.35 -9.78
CA ILE A 484 11.56 -17.58 -10.97
C ILE A 484 11.84 -16.11 -10.59
N LEU A 485 11.01 -15.52 -9.76
CA LEU A 485 11.20 -14.15 -9.30
C LEU A 485 12.55 -13.99 -8.57
N VAL A 486 12.78 -14.79 -7.55
CA VAL A 486 13.98 -14.70 -6.69
C VAL A 486 15.25 -15.01 -7.47
N SER A 487 15.26 -16.08 -8.25
CA SER A 487 16.46 -16.49 -9.03
C SER A 487 16.79 -15.47 -10.13
N GLY A 488 15.79 -14.85 -10.76
CA GLY A 488 16.00 -13.77 -11.71
C GLY A 488 16.66 -12.56 -11.06
N PHE A 489 16.16 -12.12 -9.90
CA PHE A 489 16.77 -11.05 -9.12
C PHE A 489 18.21 -11.36 -8.69
N LEU A 490 18.46 -12.55 -8.16
CA LEU A 490 19.79 -12.97 -7.75
C LEU A 490 20.76 -12.99 -8.94
N SER A 491 20.35 -13.55 -10.07
CA SER A 491 21.16 -13.60 -11.29
C SER A 491 21.53 -12.21 -11.81
N SER A 492 20.56 -11.28 -11.85
CA SER A 492 20.83 -9.89 -12.21
C SER A 492 21.78 -9.20 -11.24
N SER A 493 21.57 -9.37 -9.94
CA SER A 493 22.40 -8.77 -8.90
C SER A 493 23.84 -9.29 -8.96
N CYS A 494 24.03 -10.61 -9.13
CA CYS A 494 25.33 -11.22 -9.31
C CYS A 494 26.03 -10.72 -10.58
N ALA A 495 25.31 -10.62 -11.70
CA ALA A 495 25.87 -10.15 -12.96
C ALA A 495 26.31 -8.68 -12.88
N VAL A 496 25.49 -7.80 -12.29
CA VAL A 496 25.84 -6.39 -12.08
C VAL A 496 27.02 -6.26 -11.14
N SER A 497 27.03 -7.00 -10.02
CA SER A 497 28.11 -6.97 -9.03
C SER A 497 29.43 -7.48 -9.63
N SER A 498 29.42 -8.59 -10.36
CA SER A 498 30.62 -9.13 -10.99
C SER A 498 31.22 -8.18 -12.03
N GLN A 499 30.39 -7.47 -12.79
CA GLN A 499 30.85 -6.47 -13.74
C GLN A 499 31.41 -5.22 -13.07
N LEU A 500 30.85 -4.83 -11.91
CA LEU A 500 31.37 -3.71 -11.11
C LEU A 500 32.73 -4.04 -10.48
N VAL A 501 32.90 -5.25 -9.93
CA VAL A 501 34.11 -5.69 -9.23
C VAL A 501 35.25 -5.99 -10.22
N ALA A 502 34.95 -6.71 -11.32
CA ALA A 502 35.98 -7.15 -12.25
C ALA A 502 36.62 -6.04 -13.10
N ASN A 503 36.11 -4.81 -13.03
CA ASN A 503 36.54 -3.66 -13.87
C ASN A 503 36.63 -4.00 -15.38
N ARG A 504 36.10 -5.17 -15.78
CA ARG A 504 36.07 -5.73 -17.14
C ARG A 504 34.75 -5.42 -17.86
N GLY A 505 33.99 -4.46 -17.30
CA GLY A 505 32.61 -4.23 -17.74
C GLY A 505 32.53 -3.57 -19.11
N ASN A 506 31.92 -4.27 -20.04
CA ASN A 506 31.39 -3.71 -21.30
C ASN A 506 30.22 -2.76 -21.07
N LEU A 507 29.79 -2.54 -19.80
CA LEU A 507 28.73 -1.60 -19.46
C LEU A 507 29.26 -0.17 -19.38
N SER A 508 28.61 0.72 -20.09
CA SER A 508 28.91 2.15 -19.95
C SER A 508 28.60 2.61 -18.53
N ILE A 509 29.37 3.59 -18.03
CA ILE A 509 29.11 4.18 -16.71
C ILE A 509 27.67 4.71 -16.59
N HIS A 510 27.09 5.19 -17.68
CA HIS A 510 25.72 5.68 -17.74
C HIS A 510 24.70 4.55 -17.54
N THR A 511 25.00 3.35 -18.09
CA THR A 511 24.15 2.17 -17.87
C THR A 511 24.18 1.74 -16.38
N VAL A 512 25.36 1.76 -15.77
CA VAL A 512 25.50 1.47 -14.33
C VAL A 512 24.70 2.48 -13.49
N HIS A 513 24.82 3.79 -13.77
CA HIS A 513 24.05 4.83 -13.11
C HIS A 513 22.55 4.59 -13.25
N THR A 514 22.09 4.25 -14.48
CA THR A 514 20.68 3.98 -14.74
C THR A 514 20.19 2.78 -13.94
N LEU A 515 20.94 1.67 -13.92
CA LEU A 515 20.55 0.47 -13.16
C LEU A 515 20.46 0.76 -11.66
N ILE A 516 21.37 1.57 -11.11
CA ILE A 516 21.32 1.99 -9.71
C ILE A 516 20.06 2.84 -9.44
N VAL A 517 19.76 3.83 -10.29
CA VAL A 517 18.56 4.66 -10.12
C VAL A 517 17.29 3.82 -10.25
N LEU A 518 17.21 2.89 -11.20
CA LEU A 518 16.08 1.97 -11.34
C LEU A 518 15.95 1.04 -10.12
N GLY A 519 17.07 0.58 -9.57
CA GLY A 519 17.10 -0.21 -8.33
C GLY A 519 16.58 0.58 -7.14
N LEU A 520 16.99 1.85 -6.99
CA LEU A 520 16.52 2.74 -5.93
C LEU A 520 15.03 3.07 -6.07
N ILE A 521 14.55 3.31 -7.30
CA ILE A 521 13.12 3.49 -7.59
C ILE A 521 12.34 2.23 -7.18
N SER A 522 12.79 1.05 -7.60
CA SER A 522 12.13 -0.22 -7.28
C SER A 522 12.08 -0.45 -5.77
N PHE A 523 13.19 -0.23 -5.09
CA PHE A 523 13.28 -0.34 -3.64
C PHE A 523 12.34 0.65 -2.95
N GLY A 524 12.35 1.93 -3.36
CA GLY A 524 11.47 2.97 -2.81
C GLY A 524 9.98 2.66 -3.01
N VAL A 525 9.59 2.16 -4.20
CA VAL A 525 8.21 1.73 -4.48
C VAL A 525 7.83 0.50 -3.64
N CYS A 526 8.73 -0.46 -3.47
CA CYS A 526 8.51 -1.60 -2.58
C CYS A 526 8.29 -1.13 -1.13
N ILE A 527 9.12 -0.21 -0.62
CA ILE A 527 8.94 0.38 0.72
C ILE A 527 7.58 1.11 0.83
N ALA A 528 7.20 1.91 -0.18
CA ALA A 528 5.91 2.60 -0.19
C ALA A 528 4.73 1.62 -0.23
N ALA A 529 4.83 0.55 -1.02
CA ALA A 529 3.83 -0.52 -1.09
C ALA A 529 3.71 -1.28 0.23
N ILE A 530 4.84 -1.58 0.87
CA ILE A 530 4.89 -2.23 2.18
C ILE A 530 4.28 -1.31 3.25
N ALA A 531 4.60 -0.01 3.25
CA ALA A 531 4.03 0.96 4.17
C ALA A 531 2.51 1.07 3.99
N ARG A 532 2.04 1.12 2.74
CA ARG A 532 0.61 1.13 2.42
C ARG A 532 -0.10 -0.15 2.86
N ALA A 533 0.49 -1.31 2.58
CA ALA A 533 -0.06 -2.59 3.00
C ALA A 533 -0.11 -2.73 4.53
N ASN A 534 0.90 -2.20 5.23
CA ASN A 534 0.94 -2.16 6.67
C ASN A 534 -0.22 -1.35 7.25
N TYR A 535 -0.42 -0.14 6.73
CA TYR A 535 -1.55 0.71 7.09
C TYR A 535 -2.89 -0.03 6.89
N ILE A 536 -3.06 -0.71 5.75
CA ILE A 536 -4.24 -1.52 5.45
C ILE A 536 -4.41 -2.68 6.44
N LEU A 537 -3.37 -3.39 6.80
CA LEU A 537 -3.42 -4.49 7.77
C LEU A 537 -3.78 -4.00 9.18
N PHE A 538 -3.28 -2.83 9.60
CA PHE A 538 -3.56 -2.26 10.91
C PHE A 538 -4.96 -1.67 11.02
N LEU A 539 -5.44 -1.03 9.99
CA LEU A 539 -6.82 -0.54 9.95
C LEU A 539 -7.86 -1.64 9.68
N GLY A 540 -7.40 -2.88 9.46
CA GLY A 540 -8.27 -4.03 9.29
C GLY A 540 -8.79 -4.24 7.87
N SER A 541 -8.54 -3.35 6.91
CA SER A 541 -8.80 -3.60 5.50
C SER A 541 -7.61 -4.33 4.88
N TRP A 542 -7.55 -5.41 4.76
CA TRP A 542 -6.99 -6.73 4.88
C TRP A 542 -6.32 -7.34 3.65
N PHE A 543 -6.11 -6.65 2.54
CA PHE A 543 -5.56 -7.27 1.36
C PHE A 543 -4.33 -6.56 0.80
N PRO A 544 -3.11 -6.87 1.31
CA PRO A 544 -1.90 -6.39 0.66
C PRO A 544 -1.81 -6.95 -0.75
N SER A 545 -1.76 -6.07 -1.74
CA SER A 545 -1.70 -6.44 -3.14
C SER A 545 -0.43 -5.89 -3.78
N ALA A 546 0.20 -6.70 -4.63
CA ALA A 546 1.36 -6.27 -5.43
C ALA A 546 1.02 -5.16 -6.45
N ARG A 547 -0.25 -4.83 -6.67
CA ARG A 547 -0.64 -3.68 -7.50
C ARG A 547 0.05 -2.39 -7.06
N TYR A 548 0.35 -2.25 -5.76
CA TYR A 548 1.08 -1.10 -5.23
C TYR A 548 2.57 -1.06 -5.65
N ILE A 549 3.14 -2.18 -6.11
CA ILE A 549 4.52 -2.27 -6.63
C ILE A 549 4.57 -1.94 -8.13
N TYR A 550 3.45 -2.01 -8.83
CA TYR A 550 3.41 -1.85 -10.28
C TYR A 550 3.85 -0.48 -10.83
N PRO A 551 3.87 0.64 -10.11
CA PRO A 551 4.60 1.84 -10.56
C PRO A 551 6.06 1.58 -10.91
N ALA A 552 6.69 0.54 -10.31
CA ALA A 552 8.03 0.08 -10.65
C ALA A 552 8.06 -1.28 -11.38
N VAL A 553 6.96 -1.72 -11.99
CA VAL A 553 6.87 -3.05 -12.64
C VAL A 553 7.91 -3.23 -13.74
N MET A 554 8.18 -2.19 -14.52
CA MET A 554 9.18 -2.22 -15.60
C MET A 554 10.59 -2.54 -15.08
N PRO A 555 11.18 -1.81 -14.12
CA PRO A 555 12.50 -2.15 -13.60
C PRO A 555 12.52 -3.48 -12.82
N VAL A 556 11.42 -3.84 -12.14
CA VAL A 556 11.29 -5.15 -11.48
C VAL A 556 11.35 -6.29 -12.50
N LEU A 557 10.57 -6.22 -13.57
CA LEU A 557 10.60 -7.21 -14.64
C LEU A 557 11.95 -7.21 -15.39
N LEU A 558 12.57 -6.04 -15.58
CA LEU A 558 13.91 -5.95 -16.16
C LEU A 558 14.92 -6.75 -15.34
N ALA A 559 14.88 -6.67 -14.01
CA ALA A 559 15.74 -7.45 -13.15
C ALA A 559 15.44 -8.95 -13.26
N VAL A 560 14.17 -9.35 -13.27
CA VAL A 560 13.77 -10.77 -13.34
C VAL A 560 14.08 -11.37 -14.71
N VAL A 561 13.53 -10.79 -15.78
CA VAL A 561 13.67 -11.30 -17.15
C VAL A 561 15.12 -11.16 -17.64
N GLY A 562 15.76 -10.02 -17.35
CA GLY A 562 17.17 -9.79 -17.67
C GLY A 562 18.08 -10.80 -16.99
N GLY A 563 17.84 -11.11 -15.71
CA GLY A 563 18.58 -12.11 -14.96
C GLY A 563 18.44 -13.52 -15.55
N TRP A 564 17.23 -13.91 -15.93
CA TRP A 564 16.98 -15.18 -16.59
C TRP A 564 17.62 -15.27 -17.97
N VAL A 565 17.56 -14.22 -18.79
CA VAL A 565 18.26 -14.17 -20.08
C VAL A 565 19.75 -14.34 -19.90
N MET A 566 20.34 -13.69 -18.88
CA MET A 566 21.78 -13.87 -18.57
C MET A 566 22.09 -15.31 -18.13
N LEU A 567 21.26 -15.88 -17.26
CA LEU A 567 21.43 -17.25 -16.77
C LEU A 567 21.35 -18.27 -17.92
N PHE A 568 20.35 -18.18 -18.78
CA PHE A 568 20.24 -19.08 -19.94
C PHE A 568 21.44 -18.97 -20.88
N ARG A 569 21.95 -17.77 -21.12
CA ARG A 569 23.18 -17.59 -21.95
C ARG A 569 24.43 -18.22 -21.34
N GLN A 570 24.51 -18.32 -20.02
CA GLN A 570 25.59 -19.00 -19.32
C GLN A 570 25.48 -20.54 -19.40
N ILE A 571 24.25 -21.07 -19.29
CA ILE A 571 23.97 -22.49 -19.27
C ILE A 571 24.02 -23.09 -20.69
N THR A 572 23.64 -22.31 -21.71
CA THR A 572 23.56 -22.78 -23.11
C THR A 572 24.47 -21.99 -24.06
N PRO A 573 25.80 -21.96 -23.82
CA PRO A 573 26.70 -21.12 -24.60
C PRO A 573 26.83 -21.53 -26.09
N HIS A 574 26.45 -22.76 -26.44
CA HIS A 574 26.59 -23.31 -27.80
C HIS A 574 25.30 -23.27 -28.64
N HIS A 575 24.16 -22.92 -28.06
CA HIS A 575 22.95 -22.76 -28.85
C HIS A 575 22.90 -21.33 -29.41
N SER A 576 23.12 -21.26 -30.73
CA SER A 576 22.89 -20.03 -31.49
C SER A 576 21.41 -19.69 -31.42
N GLN A 577 21.07 -18.63 -30.58
CA GLN A 577 19.81 -17.92 -30.66
C GLN A 577 18.53 -18.57 -30.16
N PRO A 578 17.63 -17.77 -29.80
CA PRO A 578 17.15 -17.18 -28.54
C PRO A 578 16.30 -18.19 -27.73
N PHE A 579 16.78 -19.44 -27.54
CA PHE A 579 16.03 -20.51 -26.86
C PHE A 579 15.54 -20.08 -25.47
N GLY A 580 16.42 -19.45 -24.69
CA GLY A 580 16.07 -18.98 -23.34
C GLY A 580 14.97 -17.90 -23.35
N GLU A 581 15.05 -16.99 -24.32
CA GLU A 581 14.06 -15.93 -24.50
C GLU A 581 12.68 -16.49 -24.88
N TRP A 582 12.62 -17.52 -25.74
CA TRP A 582 11.38 -18.19 -26.09
C TRP A 582 10.80 -19.00 -24.92
N VAL A 583 11.63 -19.62 -24.10
CA VAL A 583 11.19 -20.31 -22.88
C VAL A 583 10.55 -19.33 -21.90
N ILE A 584 11.18 -18.17 -21.69
CA ILE A 584 10.61 -17.11 -20.84
C ILE A 584 9.27 -16.63 -21.39
N LEU A 585 9.19 -16.32 -22.68
CA LEU A 585 7.96 -15.88 -23.30
C LEU A 585 6.86 -16.93 -23.20
N ALA A 586 7.17 -18.19 -23.48
CA ALA A 586 6.23 -19.31 -23.36
C ALA A 586 5.71 -19.48 -21.94
N LEU A 587 6.54 -19.27 -20.92
CA LEU A 587 6.13 -19.28 -19.52
C LEU A 587 5.09 -18.20 -19.24
N PHE A 588 5.36 -16.95 -19.63
CA PHE A 588 4.41 -15.85 -19.43
C PHE A 588 3.11 -16.05 -20.21
N ALA A 589 3.19 -16.53 -21.45
CA ALA A 589 2.03 -16.86 -22.27
C ALA A 589 1.18 -17.97 -21.64
N SER A 590 1.82 -19.06 -21.19
CA SER A 590 1.14 -20.17 -20.53
C SER A 590 0.46 -19.75 -19.22
N LEU A 591 1.13 -18.90 -18.43
CA LEU A 591 0.57 -18.35 -17.20
C LEU A 591 -0.64 -17.47 -17.51
N ASN A 592 -0.57 -16.65 -18.58
CA ASN A 592 -1.66 -15.79 -19.02
C ASN A 592 -2.88 -16.63 -19.46
N ILE A 593 -2.67 -17.64 -20.30
CA ILE A 593 -3.73 -18.56 -20.74
C ILE A 593 -4.35 -19.29 -19.56
N TYR A 594 -3.54 -19.82 -18.66
CA TYR A 594 -4.02 -20.52 -17.46
C TYR A 594 -4.87 -19.58 -16.58
N SER A 595 -4.45 -18.33 -16.44
CA SER A 595 -5.19 -17.31 -15.68
C SER A 595 -6.53 -16.98 -16.31
N LEU A 596 -6.59 -16.81 -17.64
CA LEU A 596 -7.84 -16.58 -18.37
C LEU A 596 -8.81 -17.76 -18.21
N ILE A 597 -8.30 -18.99 -18.33
CA ILE A 597 -9.12 -20.19 -18.10
C ILE A 597 -9.65 -20.22 -16.66
N SER A 598 -8.81 -19.90 -15.68
CA SER A 598 -9.22 -19.87 -14.26
C SER A 598 -10.29 -18.82 -13.98
N ILE A 599 -10.22 -17.66 -14.62
CA ILE A 599 -11.26 -16.61 -14.53
C ILE A 599 -12.56 -17.10 -15.14
N VAL A 600 -12.53 -17.65 -16.35
CA VAL A 600 -13.73 -18.19 -17.02
C VAL A 600 -14.38 -19.28 -16.17
N GLN A 601 -13.60 -20.24 -15.67
CA GLN A 601 -14.13 -21.32 -14.80
C GLN A 601 -14.70 -20.83 -13.48
N PHE A 602 -14.23 -19.70 -12.98
CA PHE A 602 -14.77 -19.12 -11.74
C PHE A 602 -16.13 -18.47 -11.98
N TYR A 603 -16.34 -17.84 -13.13
CA TYR A 603 -17.57 -17.13 -13.45
C TYR A 603 -18.60 -17.96 -14.22
N ALA A 604 -18.20 -19.09 -14.86
CA ALA A 604 -19.11 -20.08 -15.44
C ALA A 604 -19.82 -20.90 -14.35
#